data_e8115454047d973ef6619c6f88003922
#
_entry.id   e8115454047d973ef6619c6f88003922
#
_cell.length_a   1.000
_cell.length_b   1.000
_cell.length_c   1.000
_cell.angle_alpha   90.00
_cell.angle_beta   90.00
_cell.angle_gamma   90.00
#
_symmetry.space_group_name_H-M   'P 1'
#
loop_
_entity.id
_entity.type
_entity.pdbx_description
1 polymer ?
#
loop_
_entity_poly.entity_id
_entity_poly.type
_entity_poly.pdbx_seq_one_letter_code
_entity_poly.pdbx_strand_id
1 'polypeptide(L)'
;EVREVIQEICLKTGIELANDYFGISAMRYHIEQVPEGKKLSFRDMLSAMTQMIGMSCFFNREGKMEIRDLTESNITINADSYFLHGLTKSEIEYQIAGITCKTDKKSLTVGMTTGRSLELDNVFITQSALNDLYYKLKNLTYYPYNLNYQGHLLLEVGQWVTIQTNKKETFKVPVLSQSFIFKGGLRGRISADSKAGNDTQYSYEGTITKQIKQQDGFEAKIQAQIEAADKDFDQKVDKIKKDFNDQVELAKARAEEVKRELSDTINQRFNSFDNGPLKEAKRKAEEALRNAGASSSLAQESKRIGLDSVARLEAFKSQTTSAQTALSGDLDALKR
;
A
#
# COMPACT_ATOMS: atom_id res chain seq x y z
N GLU A 1 27.84 8.93 15.59
CA GLU A 1 27.44 7.58 15.10
C GLU A 1 26.21 7.70 14.18
N VAL A 2 26.05 6.73 13.28
CA VAL A 2 24.85 6.65 12.42
C VAL A 2 23.57 6.62 13.26
N ARG A 3 23.57 5.86 14.33
CA ARG A 3 22.45 5.79 15.28
C ARG A 3 22.05 7.16 15.83
N GLU A 4 23.03 7.94 16.25
CA GLU A 4 22.81 9.28 16.81
C GLU A 4 22.23 10.24 15.77
N VAL A 5 22.69 10.14 14.52
CA VAL A 5 22.13 10.95 13.42
C VAL A 5 20.66 10.60 13.18
N ILE A 6 20.29 9.34 13.19
CA ILE A 6 18.90 8.90 13.05
C ILE A 6 18.06 9.38 14.24
N GLN A 7 18.56 9.25 15.45
CA GLN A 7 17.87 9.73 16.66
C GLN A 7 17.67 11.25 16.63
N GLU A 8 18.65 12.01 16.18
CA GLU A 8 18.55 13.46 16.06
C GLU A 8 17.52 13.89 15.01
N ILE A 9 17.46 13.19 13.87
CA ILE A 9 16.42 13.41 12.85
C ILE A 9 15.03 13.19 13.45
N CYS A 10 14.84 12.10 14.18
CA CYS A 10 13.58 11.80 14.82
C CYS A 10 13.19 12.83 15.87
N LEU A 11 14.14 13.30 16.66
CA LEU A 11 13.91 14.34 17.65
C LEU A 11 13.46 15.66 17.00
N LYS A 12 14.14 16.07 15.92
CA LYS A 12 13.83 17.33 15.22
C LYS A 12 12.52 17.28 14.44
N THR A 13 12.12 16.12 13.97
CA THR A 13 10.88 15.94 13.18
C THR A 13 9.68 15.52 14.03
N GLY A 14 9.87 15.24 15.33
CA GLY A 14 8.82 14.75 16.21
C GLY A 14 8.38 13.33 15.92
N ILE A 15 9.19 12.55 15.20
CA ILE A 15 8.92 11.15 14.88
C ILE A 15 9.40 10.28 16.03
N GLU A 16 8.55 9.37 16.49
CA GLU A 16 8.90 8.39 17.52
C GLU A 16 9.55 7.16 16.89
N LEU A 17 10.70 6.74 17.43
CA LEU A 17 11.37 5.48 17.06
C LEU A 17 10.75 4.29 17.78
N ALA A 18 10.48 3.23 17.03
CA ALA A 18 9.98 1.97 17.58
C ALA A 18 11.07 1.16 18.28
N ASN A 19 12.33 1.32 17.85
CA ASN A 19 13.49 0.60 18.38
C ASN A 19 14.70 1.53 18.47
N ASP A 20 15.49 1.39 19.52
CA ASP A 20 16.71 2.18 19.73
C ASP A 20 17.98 1.46 19.26
N TYR A 21 17.89 0.19 18.96
CA TYR A 21 19.00 -0.63 18.50
C TYR A 21 18.83 -1.03 17.05
N PHE A 22 19.80 -0.69 16.22
CA PHE A 22 19.81 -0.94 14.76
C PHE A 22 20.96 -1.84 14.32
N GLY A 23 21.53 -2.61 15.23
CA GLY A 23 22.70 -3.42 14.99
C GLY A 23 24.01 -2.71 15.27
N ILE A 24 25.09 -3.47 15.27
CA ILE A 24 26.44 -2.98 15.61
C ILE A 24 26.95 -1.99 14.56
N SER A 25 26.60 -2.16 13.29
CA SER A 25 27.01 -1.25 12.20
C SER A 25 26.60 0.19 12.43
N ALA A 26 25.40 0.42 12.95
CA ALA A 26 24.90 1.76 13.26
C ALA A 26 25.70 2.47 14.37
N MET A 27 26.36 1.71 15.23
CA MET A 27 27.23 2.22 16.30
C MET A 27 28.69 2.32 15.89
N ARG A 28 29.12 1.54 14.90
CA ARG A 28 30.50 1.51 14.40
C ARG A 28 30.81 2.66 13.46
N TYR A 29 29.87 3.03 12.59
CA TYR A 29 30.12 4.04 11.57
C TYR A 29 29.87 5.44 12.13
N HIS A 30 30.82 6.34 11.87
CA HIS A 30 30.77 7.74 12.26
C HIS A 30 30.68 8.63 11.02
N ILE A 31 29.92 9.69 11.12
CA ILE A 31 29.82 10.72 10.10
C ILE A 31 30.77 11.84 10.51
N GLU A 32 31.88 11.95 9.81
CA GLU A 32 32.91 12.96 10.14
C GLU A 32 32.62 14.33 9.51
N GLN A 33 32.06 14.33 8.31
CA GLN A 33 31.78 15.56 7.58
C GLN A 33 30.47 15.48 6.80
N VAL A 34 29.72 16.56 6.82
CA VAL A 34 28.62 16.80 5.90
C VAL A 34 29.18 17.52 4.67
N PRO A 35 28.88 17.10 3.43
CA PRO A 35 29.38 17.75 2.24
C PRO A 35 29.00 19.24 2.21
N GLU A 36 29.98 20.11 2.00
CA GLU A 36 29.75 21.53 1.84
C GLU A 36 28.91 21.83 0.60
N GLY A 37 27.91 22.69 0.74
CA GLY A 37 27.09 23.17 -0.35
C GLY A 37 25.91 22.29 -0.76
N LYS A 38 25.77 21.08 -0.22
CA LYS A 38 24.59 20.24 -0.43
C LYS A 38 23.55 20.46 0.67
N LYS A 39 22.38 20.95 0.30
CA LYS A 39 21.22 20.97 1.20
C LYS A 39 20.58 19.58 1.17
N LEU A 40 20.86 18.78 2.18
CA LEU A 40 20.23 17.47 2.38
C LEU A 40 18.99 17.61 3.26
N SER A 41 17.87 17.11 2.81
CA SER A 41 16.66 17.02 3.63
C SER A 41 16.83 15.94 4.70
N PHE A 42 16.02 15.98 5.75
CA PHE A 42 16.00 14.90 6.75
C PHE A 42 15.70 13.54 6.13
N ARG A 43 14.87 13.50 5.11
CA ARG A 43 14.57 12.28 4.36
C ARG A 43 15.81 11.75 3.63
N ASP A 44 16.57 12.61 2.98
CA ASP A 44 17.79 12.22 2.27
C ASP A 44 18.86 11.72 3.24
N MET A 45 19.01 12.40 4.37
CA MET A 45 19.92 11.98 5.46
C MET A 45 19.52 10.62 6.02
N LEU A 46 18.23 10.41 6.32
CA LEU A 46 17.72 9.16 6.83
C LEU A 46 17.92 8.01 5.83
N SER A 47 17.65 8.27 4.56
CA SER A 47 17.88 7.31 3.47
C SER A 47 19.36 6.95 3.36
N ALA A 48 20.25 7.93 3.42
CA ALA A 48 21.69 7.70 3.39
C ALA A 48 22.18 6.88 4.59
N MET A 49 21.67 7.18 5.78
CA MET A 49 22.06 6.47 7.01
C MET A 49 21.59 5.01 7.00
N THR A 50 20.35 4.76 6.64
CA THR A 50 19.80 3.40 6.55
C THR A 50 20.47 2.58 5.45
N GLN A 51 20.80 3.21 4.33
CA GLN A 51 21.57 2.57 3.25
C GLN A 51 22.98 2.13 3.72
N MET A 52 23.67 2.97 4.52
CA MET A 52 24.98 2.62 5.04
C MET A 52 24.98 1.35 5.89
N ILE A 53 23.95 1.13 6.66
CA ILE A 53 23.81 -0.04 7.53
C ILE A 53 23.04 -1.20 6.88
N GLY A 54 22.56 -1.01 5.67
CA GLY A 54 21.85 -2.03 4.92
C GLY A 54 20.52 -2.43 5.52
N MET A 55 19.82 -1.50 6.14
CA MET A 55 18.51 -1.70 6.76
C MET A 55 17.43 -0.91 6.06
N SER A 56 16.19 -1.29 6.30
CA SER A 56 15.00 -0.59 5.81
C SER A 56 14.39 0.26 6.91
N CYS A 57 13.87 1.41 6.52
CA CYS A 57 13.17 2.36 7.38
C CYS A 57 11.74 2.52 6.92
N PHE A 58 10.79 2.33 7.80
CA PHE A 58 9.36 2.49 7.50
C PHE A 58 8.57 2.77 8.77
N PHE A 59 7.33 3.20 8.60
CA PHE A 59 6.39 3.36 9.71
C PHE A 59 5.63 2.07 9.96
N ASN A 60 5.63 1.64 11.20
CA ASN A 60 4.86 0.47 11.62
C ASN A 60 3.38 0.82 11.82
N ARG A 61 2.57 -0.15 12.20
CA ARG A 61 1.12 0.03 12.40
C ARG A 61 0.76 0.92 13.58
N GLU A 62 1.68 1.15 14.49
CA GLU A 62 1.54 2.08 15.60
C GLU A 62 1.90 3.52 15.23
N GLY A 63 2.32 3.75 14.00
CA GLY A 63 2.78 5.07 13.52
C GLY A 63 4.19 5.44 13.96
N LYS A 64 4.94 4.50 14.51
CA LYS A 64 6.34 4.69 14.90
C LYS A 64 7.28 4.29 13.77
N MET A 65 8.39 5.00 13.66
CA MET A 65 9.44 4.66 12.70
C MET A 65 10.25 3.46 13.19
N GLU A 66 10.36 2.47 12.34
CA GLU A 66 11.09 1.24 12.61
C GLU A 66 12.23 1.05 11.60
N ILE A 67 13.41 0.71 12.11
CA ILE A 67 14.59 0.42 11.29
C ILE A 67 14.97 -1.03 11.56
N ARG A 68 14.87 -1.87 10.54
CA ARG A 68 15.12 -3.31 10.69
C ARG A 68 15.57 -3.96 9.40
N ASP A 69 16.12 -5.16 9.54
CA ASP A 69 16.35 -6.10 8.46
C ASP A 69 15.06 -6.80 8.03
N LEU A 70 15.15 -7.62 6.99
CA LEU A 70 14.09 -8.53 6.61
C LEU A 70 13.77 -9.50 7.76
N THR A 71 12.49 -9.60 8.11
CA THR A 71 12.01 -10.45 9.20
C THR A 71 11.11 -11.56 8.68
N GLU A 72 10.97 -12.62 9.43
CA GLU A 72 10.12 -13.76 9.08
C GLU A 72 8.63 -13.43 9.37
N SER A 73 7.76 -13.65 8.39
CA SER A 73 6.32 -13.48 8.59
C SER A 73 5.63 -14.76 9.06
N ASN A 74 6.23 -15.93 8.81
CA ASN A 74 5.61 -17.24 8.99
C ASN A 74 4.31 -17.42 8.21
N ILE A 75 4.14 -16.66 7.13
CA ILE A 75 2.97 -16.72 6.26
C ILE A 75 3.31 -17.55 5.03
N THR A 76 2.42 -18.45 4.67
CA THR A 76 2.49 -19.22 3.42
C THR A 76 1.30 -18.85 2.53
N ILE A 77 1.58 -18.45 1.31
CA ILE A 77 0.58 -18.17 0.28
C ILE A 77 0.55 -19.35 -0.66
N ASN A 78 -0.54 -20.08 -0.65
CA ASN A 78 -0.73 -21.25 -1.54
C ASN A 78 -1.44 -20.85 -2.84
N ALA A 79 -1.48 -21.77 -3.79
CA ALA A 79 -2.06 -21.52 -5.11
C ALA A 79 -3.56 -21.17 -5.10
N ASP A 80 -4.28 -21.48 -4.01
CA ASP A 80 -5.68 -21.15 -3.85
C ASP A 80 -5.92 -19.65 -3.57
N SER A 81 -4.86 -18.95 -3.23
CA SER A 81 -4.91 -17.52 -2.87
C SER A 81 -4.53 -16.59 -4.00
N TYR A 82 -3.95 -17.04 -5.11
CA TYR A 82 -3.57 -16.17 -6.21
C TYR A 82 -4.34 -16.41 -7.50
N PHE A 83 -4.38 -15.37 -8.33
CA PHE A 83 -5.15 -15.34 -9.56
C PHE A 83 -4.51 -16.16 -10.67
N LEU A 84 -5.29 -16.44 -11.71
CA LEU A 84 -4.77 -17.01 -12.93
C LEU A 84 -3.63 -16.15 -13.46
N HIS A 85 -2.50 -16.76 -13.82
CA HIS A 85 -1.28 -16.03 -14.18
C HIS A 85 -0.84 -14.98 -13.14
N GLY A 86 -1.29 -15.11 -11.90
CA GLY A 86 -1.00 -14.18 -10.81
C GLY A 86 0.45 -14.23 -10.34
N LEU A 87 1.11 -15.36 -10.46
CA LEU A 87 2.50 -15.54 -10.05
C LEU A 87 3.41 -15.63 -11.27
N THR A 88 4.37 -14.69 -11.35
CA THR A 88 5.53 -14.78 -12.24
C THR A 88 6.78 -14.91 -11.38
N LYS A 89 7.65 -15.81 -11.73
CA LYS A 89 8.89 -16.09 -10.99
C LYS A 89 10.05 -16.27 -11.98
N SER A 90 11.18 -15.67 -11.62
CA SER A 90 12.43 -15.85 -12.35
C SER A 90 13.03 -17.24 -12.08
N GLU A 91 13.69 -17.80 -13.07
CA GLU A 91 14.43 -19.05 -12.92
C GLU A 91 15.82 -18.86 -12.34
N ILE A 92 16.35 -17.65 -12.44
CA ILE A 92 17.69 -17.30 -11.95
C ILE A 92 17.53 -16.62 -10.60
N GLU A 93 18.21 -17.18 -9.62
CA GLU A 93 18.25 -16.61 -8.27
C GLU A 93 18.95 -15.25 -8.27
N TYR A 94 18.39 -14.29 -7.54
CA TYR A 94 19.01 -13.01 -7.33
C TYR A 94 20.16 -13.14 -6.33
N GLN A 95 21.33 -12.69 -6.74
CA GLN A 95 22.49 -12.48 -5.89
C GLN A 95 23.31 -11.35 -6.49
N ILE A 96 23.70 -10.37 -5.69
CA ILE A 96 24.56 -9.30 -6.18
C ILE A 96 25.99 -9.79 -6.42
N ALA A 97 26.59 -9.30 -7.50
CA ALA A 97 27.98 -9.58 -7.83
C ALA A 97 28.95 -8.56 -7.21
N GLY A 98 28.49 -7.36 -6.98
CA GLY A 98 29.27 -6.28 -6.40
C GLY A 98 28.44 -5.04 -6.14
N ILE A 99 29.05 -4.03 -5.53
CA ILE A 99 28.46 -2.72 -5.28
C ILE A 99 29.44 -1.64 -5.71
N THR A 100 28.92 -0.66 -6.43
CA THR A 100 29.63 0.59 -6.73
C THR A 100 28.87 1.74 -6.09
N CYS A 101 29.56 2.55 -5.30
CA CYS A 101 28.97 3.70 -4.64
C CYS A 101 29.67 5.00 -5.11
N LYS A 102 28.88 5.94 -5.61
CA LYS A 102 29.34 7.29 -5.91
C LYS A 102 29.30 8.14 -4.64
N THR A 103 30.46 8.67 -4.26
CA THR A 103 30.59 9.69 -3.22
C THR A 103 30.88 11.03 -3.87
N ASP A 104 30.98 12.12 -3.08
CA ASP A 104 31.26 13.46 -3.64
C ASP A 104 32.58 13.54 -4.40
N LYS A 105 33.59 12.78 -4.00
CA LYS A 105 34.97 12.90 -4.50
C LYS A 105 35.45 11.73 -5.32
N LYS A 106 34.83 10.57 -5.19
CA LYS A 106 35.30 9.33 -5.82
C LYS A 106 34.20 8.28 -5.91
N SER A 107 34.43 7.26 -6.72
CA SER A 107 33.64 6.03 -6.74
C SER A 107 34.34 4.96 -5.92
N LEU A 108 33.59 4.33 -5.02
CA LEU A 108 34.02 3.18 -4.24
C LEU A 108 33.42 1.92 -4.85
N THR A 109 34.19 0.85 -4.90
CA THR A 109 33.75 -0.42 -5.50
C THR A 109 34.13 -1.59 -4.58
N VAL A 110 33.25 -2.57 -4.49
CA VAL A 110 33.49 -3.85 -3.86
C VAL A 110 32.86 -4.97 -4.69
N GLY A 111 33.56 -6.10 -4.81
CA GLY A 111 33.12 -7.21 -5.66
C GLY A 111 33.30 -6.92 -7.15
N MET A 112 32.51 -7.56 -7.99
CA MET A 112 32.58 -7.41 -9.44
C MET A 112 31.72 -6.25 -9.93
N THR A 113 32.22 -5.51 -10.92
CA THR A 113 31.48 -4.41 -11.53
C THR A 113 30.59 -4.86 -12.70
N THR A 114 30.70 -6.12 -13.10
CA THR A 114 29.91 -6.75 -14.15
C THR A 114 28.85 -7.66 -13.57
N GLY A 115 27.78 -7.92 -14.31
CA GLY A 115 26.65 -8.71 -13.87
C GLY A 115 25.68 -7.90 -13.02
N ARG A 116 25.16 -8.48 -11.95
CA ARG A 116 24.23 -7.80 -11.03
C ARG A 116 24.97 -6.92 -10.03
N SER A 117 25.60 -5.87 -10.52
CA SER A 117 26.24 -4.87 -9.68
C SER A 117 25.23 -3.82 -9.24
N LEU A 118 25.18 -3.57 -7.95
CA LEU A 118 24.32 -2.54 -7.36
C LEU A 118 25.03 -1.19 -7.44
N GLU A 119 24.38 -0.18 -7.97
CA GLU A 119 24.88 1.20 -8.02
C GLU A 119 24.20 2.04 -6.94
N LEU A 120 25.01 2.65 -6.08
CA LEU A 120 24.53 3.52 -5.02
C LEU A 120 25.12 4.93 -5.20
N ASP A 121 24.37 5.91 -4.70
CA ASP A 121 24.82 7.29 -4.58
C ASP A 121 24.68 7.70 -3.11
N ASN A 122 25.78 7.75 -2.40
CA ASN A 122 25.81 8.04 -0.96
C ASN A 122 27.13 8.68 -0.57
N VAL A 123 27.08 9.96 -0.24
CA VAL A 123 28.27 10.77 0.09
C VAL A 123 28.93 10.39 1.42
N PHE A 124 28.25 9.67 2.27
CA PHE A 124 28.72 9.29 3.61
C PHE A 124 29.40 7.92 3.67
N ILE A 125 29.22 7.09 2.65
CA ILE A 125 29.77 5.73 2.65
C ILE A 125 31.29 5.76 2.58
N THR A 126 31.91 5.02 3.49
CA THR A 126 33.35 4.69 3.47
C THR A 126 33.59 3.34 2.82
N GLN A 127 34.85 3.05 2.44
CA GLN A 127 35.17 1.73 1.89
C GLN A 127 34.88 0.59 2.86
N SER A 128 35.10 0.81 4.14
CA SER A 128 34.81 -0.19 5.19
C SER A 128 33.31 -0.45 5.28
N ALA A 129 32.48 0.60 5.29
CA ALA A 129 31.03 0.48 5.31
C ALA A 129 30.51 -0.23 4.05
N LEU A 130 31.07 0.09 2.89
CA LEU A 130 30.71 -0.55 1.62
C LEU A 130 31.06 -2.04 1.60
N ASN A 131 32.21 -2.41 2.13
CA ASN A 131 32.61 -3.81 2.25
C ASN A 131 31.64 -4.59 3.14
N ASP A 132 31.29 -4.06 4.31
CA ASP A 132 30.35 -4.70 5.23
C ASP A 132 28.96 -4.80 4.61
N LEU A 133 28.51 -3.78 3.90
CA LEU A 133 27.23 -3.78 3.16
C LEU A 133 27.22 -4.86 2.09
N TYR A 134 28.30 -5.01 1.33
CA TYR A 134 28.42 -6.04 0.31
C TYR A 134 28.36 -7.45 0.91
N TYR A 135 29.07 -7.72 1.99
CA TYR A 135 29.03 -9.02 2.68
C TYR A 135 27.65 -9.33 3.22
N LYS A 136 26.94 -8.33 3.73
CA LYS A 136 25.58 -8.48 4.19
C LYS A 136 24.62 -8.82 3.04
N LEU A 137 24.66 -8.05 1.95
CA LEU A 137 23.75 -8.20 0.82
C LEU A 137 24.08 -9.41 -0.07
N LYS A 138 25.33 -9.83 -0.12
CA LYS A 138 25.76 -11.03 -0.84
C LYS A 138 25.06 -12.30 -0.36
N ASN A 139 24.73 -12.38 0.90
CA ASN A 139 24.04 -13.52 1.51
C ASN A 139 22.53 -13.48 1.30
N LEU A 140 22.02 -12.37 0.77
CA LEU A 140 20.60 -12.25 0.42
C LEU A 140 20.38 -12.84 -0.96
N THR A 141 19.72 -13.99 -1.02
CA THR A 141 19.38 -14.68 -2.26
C THR A 141 17.89 -14.97 -2.29
N TYR A 142 17.28 -14.77 -3.44
CA TYR A 142 15.87 -15.08 -3.67
C TYR A 142 15.57 -15.11 -5.18
N TYR A 143 14.49 -15.77 -5.57
CA TYR A 143 14.02 -15.70 -6.93
C TYR A 143 13.18 -14.45 -7.14
N PRO A 144 13.54 -13.55 -8.06
CA PRO A 144 12.69 -12.40 -8.41
C PRO A 144 11.30 -12.86 -8.81
N TYR A 145 10.29 -12.20 -8.30
CA TYR A 145 8.90 -12.62 -8.49
C TYR A 145 7.94 -11.44 -8.47
N ASN A 146 6.75 -11.68 -8.97
CA ASN A 146 5.59 -10.80 -8.86
C ASN A 146 4.36 -11.66 -8.61
N LEU A 147 3.60 -11.36 -7.59
CA LEU A 147 2.42 -12.11 -7.20
C LEU A 147 1.21 -11.21 -7.09
N ASN A 148 0.17 -11.52 -7.87
CA ASN A 148 -1.17 -10.96 -7.73
C ASN A 148 -2.06 -12.02 -7.09
N TYR A 149 -2.63 -11.70 -5.94
CA TYR A 149 -3.36 -12.65 -5.12
C TYR A 149 -4.50 -11.95 -4.35
N GLN A 150 -5.22 -12.69 -3.54
CA GLN A 150 -6.34 -12.15 -2.75
C GLN A 150 -5.91 -11.11 -1.69
N GLY A 151 -4.62 -11.08 -1.34
CA GLY A 151 -4.09 -10.21 -0.32
C GLY A 151 -4.10 -10.86 1.07
N HIS A 152 -3.16 -10.43 1.89
CA HIS A 152 -3.03 -10.83 3.29
C HIS A 152 -2.66 -9.61 4.13
N LEU A 153 -3.61 -9.12 4.94
CA LEU A 153 -3.45 -7.85 5.66
C LEU A 153 -2.38 -7.85 6.73
N LEU A 154 -1.97 -9.02 7.21
CA LEU A 154 -0.91 -9.14 8.22
C LEU A 154 0.49 -9.17 7.61
N LEU A 155 0.60 -9.40 6.31
CA LEU A 155 1.88 -9.37 5.61
C LEU A 155 2.33 -7.94 5.40
N GLU A 156 3.59 -7.67 5.70
CA GLU A 156 4.21 -6.35 5.60
C GLU A 156 5.42 -6.35 4.68
N VAL A 157 5.71 -5.20 4.08
CA VAL A 157 6.97 -4.97 3.36
C VAL A 157 8.14 -5.17 4.32
N GLY A 158 9.21 -5.81 3.84
CA GLY A 158 10.37 -6.15 4.65
C GLY A 158 10.24 -7.48 5.39
N GLN A 159 9.28 -8.30 5.03
CA GLN A 159 9.12 -9.65 5.57
C GLN A 159 9.39 -10.72 4.52
N TRP A 160 9.85 -11.88 4.97
CA TRP A 160 9.90 -13.10 4.17
C TRP A 160 8.55 -13.77 4.15
N VAL A 161 8.18 -14.28 3.01
CA VAL A 161 6.95 -15.06 2.80
C VAL A 161 7.27 -16.35 2.04
N THR A 162 6.57 -17.41 2.35
CA THR A 162 6.66 -18.66 1.60
C THR A 162 5.52 -18.71 0.58
N ILE A 163 5.86 -18.97 -0.68
CA ILE A 163 4.89 -19.13 -1.75
C ILE A 163 4.88 -20.61 -2.17
N GLN A 164 3.71 -21.18 -2.25
CA GLN A 164 3.49 -22.55 -2.69
C GLN A 164 2.80 -22.56 -4.05
N THR A 165 3.37 -23.31 -4.99
CA THR A 165 2.77 -23.51 -6.32
C THR A 165 1.66 -24.58 -6.29
N ASN A 166 0.89 -24.67 -7.36
CA ASN A 166 -0.12 -25.71 -7.51
C ASN A 166 0.46 -27.14 -7.54
N LYS A 167 1.75 -27.27 -7.83
CA LYS A 167 2.50 -28.55 -7.75
C LYS A 167 3.07 -28.82 -6.34
N LYS A 168 2.69 -28.01 -5.37
CA LYS A 168 3.19 -28.07 -3.98
C LYS A 168 4.68 -27.78 -3.81
N GLU A 169 5.32 -27.21 -4.81
CA GLU A 169 6.67 -26.65 -4.69
C GLU A 169 6.61 -25.38 -3.86
N THR A 170 7.55 -25.21 -2.95
CA THR A 170 7.62 -24.03 -2.10
C THR A 170 8.92 -23.28 -2.32
N PHE A 171 8.84 -21.97 -2.24
CA PHE A 171 10.02 -21.10 -2.23
C PHE A 171 9.79 -19.91 -1.31
N LYS A 172 10.87 -19.41 -0.75
CA LYS A 172 10.87 -18.33 0.20
C LYS A 172 11.41 -17.06 -0.45
N VAL A 173 10.65 -15.99 -0.37
CA VAL A 173 10.97 -14.71 -1.02
C VAL A 173 10.68 -13.53 -0.10
N PRO A 174 11.43 -12.42 -0.24
CA PRO A 174 11.14 -11.20 0.50
C PRO A 174 10.01 -10.40 -0.16
N VAL A 175 9.26 -9.68 0.64
CA VAL A 175 8.29 -8.69 0.17
C VAL A 175 8.99 -7.33 0.15
N LEU A 176 9.44 -6.89 -1.01
CA LEU A 176 10.09 -5.59 -1.19
C LEU A 176 9.14 -4.51 -1.66
N SER A 177 8.05 -4.88 -2.29
CA SER A 177 6.96 -3.99 -2.69
C SER A 177 5.63 -4.67 -2.42
N GLN A 178 4.66 -3.89 -1.93
CA GLN A 178 3.32 -4.37 -1.65
C GLN A 178 2.31 -3.28 -1.96
N SER A 179 1.23 -3.67 -2.61
CA SER A 179 0.07 -2.80 -2.81
C SER A 179 -1.22 -3.56 -2.55
N PHE A 180 -2.22 -2.85 -2.05
CA PHE A 180 -3.55 -3.36 -1.84
C PHE A 180 -4.56 -2.56 -2.64
N ILE A 181 -5.55 -3.26 -3.17
CA ILE A 181 -6.69 -2.67 -3.85
C ILE A 181 -7.95 -3.15 -3.14
N PHE A 182 -8.72 -2.22 -2.61
CA PHE A 182 -9.99 -2.47 -1.91
C PHE A 182 -11.17 -2.13 -2.82
N LYS A 183 -11.24 -2.76 -3.97
CA LYS A 183 -12.28 -2.50 -4.95
C LYS A 183 -12.89 -3.83 -5.39
N GLY A 184 -14.12 -4.08 -4.97
CA GLY A 184 -14.77 -5.36 -5.22
C GLY A 184 -14.17 -6.53 -4.45
N GLY A 185 -13.63 -6.26 -3.26
CA GLY A 185 -12.89 -7.19 -2.42
C GLY A 185 -11.44 -6.77 -2.22
N LEU A 186 -10.72 -7.52 -1.44
CA LEU A 186 -9.29 -7.30 -1.22
C LEU A 186 -8.49 -7.97 -2.33
N ARG A 187 -7.60 -7.21 -2.96
CA ARG A 187 -6.59 -7.71 -3.87
C ARG A 187 -5.23 -7.21 -3.40
N GLY A 188 -4.24 -8.07 -3.42
CA GLY A 188 -2.88 -7.76 -3.05
C GLY A 188 -1.91 -8.02 -4.20
N ARG A 189 -0.88 -7.21 -4.27
CA ARG A 189 0.27 -7.43 -5.12
C ARG A 189 1.52 -7.33 -4.28
N ILE A 190 2.34 -8.35 -4.31
CA ILE A 190 3.66 -8.34 -3.69
C ILE A 190 4.72 -8.68 -4.73
N SER A 191 5.89 -8.13 -4.58
CA SER A 191 6.98 -8.36 -5.52
C SER A 191 8.36 -8.13 -4.88
N ALA A 192 9.33 -8.78 -5.49
CA ALA A 192 10.74 -8.46 -5.40
C ALA A 192 11.30 -8.62 -6.83
N ASP A 193 11.17 -7.58 -7.62
CA ASP A 193 11.35 -7.61 -9.08
C ASP A 193 12.70 -7.02 -9.48
N SER A 194 13.74 -7.83 -9.40
CA SER A 194 15.12 -7.46 -9.75
C SER A 194 15.75 -8.50 -10.68
N LYS A 195 15.11 -8.77 -11.80
CA LYS A 195 15.64 -9.73 -12.79
C LYS A 195 16.80 -9.18 -13.61
N ALA A 196 17.70 -10.05 -14.02
CA ALA A 196 18.71 -9.72 -15.03
C ALA A 196 18.07 -9.63 -16.44
N GLY A 197 18.67 -8.86 -17.33
CA GLY A 197 18.11 -8.64 -18.68
C GLY A 197 17.85 -9.90 -19.50
N ASN A 198 18.63 -10.96 -19.29
CA ASN A 198 18.49 -12.25 -19.97
C ASN A 198 17.77 -13.31 -19.15
N ASP A 199 17.14 -12.91 -18.06
CA ASP A 199 16.45 -13.82 -17.16
C ASP A 199 15.07 -14.19 -17.70
N THR A 200 14.74 -15.49 -17.67
CA THR A 200 13.45 -15.99 -18.10
C THR A 200 12.51 -16.04 -16.91
N GLN A 201 11.36 -15.40 -17.04
CA GLN A 201 10.30 -15.47 -16.04
C GLN A 201 9.25 -16.49 -16.46
N TYR A 202 8.85 -17.33 -15.51
CA TYR A 202 7.77 -18.28 -15.68
C TYR A 202 6.51 -17.79 -14.96
N SER A 203 5.37 -18.00 -15.60
CA SER A 203 4.06 -17.73 -15.00
C SER A 203 3.54 -18.99 -14.32
N TYR A 204 3.12 -18.85 -13.08
CA TYR A 204 2.52 -19.91 -12.28
C TYR A 204 1.05 -19.62 -12.06
N GLU A 205 0.23 -20.63 -12.23
CA GLU A 205 -1.23 -20.49 -12.18
C GLU A 205 -1.77 -20.68 -10.78
N GLY A 206 -2.67 -19.79 -10.40
CA GLY A 206 -3.49 -19.96 -9.22
C GLY A 206 -4.73 -20.84 -9.49
N THR A 207 -5.32 -21.36 -8.44
CA THR A 207 -6.50 -22.22 -8.53
C THR A 207 -7.82 -21.46 -8.63
N ILE A 208 -7.85 -20.17 -8.32
CA ILE A 208 -9.08 -19.35 -8.33
C ILE A 208 -9.78 -19.37 -9.70
N THR A 209 -9.00 -19.50 -10.79
CA THR A 209 -9.53 -19.55 -12.16
C THR A 209 -9.02 -20.76 -12.95
N LYS A 210 -8.62 -21.82 -12.26
CA LYS A 210 -8.00 -23.01 -12.83
C LYS A 210 -8.87 -23.69 -13.91
N GLN A 211 -10.18 -23.55 -13.81
CA GLN A 211 -11.13 -24.22 -14.72
C GLN A 211 -11.23 -23.55 -16.10
N ILE A 212 -10.68 -22.35 -16.27
CA ILE A 212 -10.76 -21.59 -17.53
C ILE A 212 -9.67 -22.00 -18.52
N LYS A 213 -8.66 -22.70 -18.07
CA LYS A 213 -7.40 -22.94 -18.81
C LYS A 213 -7.49 -23.88 -20.01
N GLN A 214 -8.58 -24.53 -20.26
CA GLN A 214 -8.64 -25.65 -21.21
C GLN A 214 -8.84 -25.25 -22.68
N GLN A 215 -9.04 -23.94 -23.00
CA GLN A 215 -9.27 -23.49 -24.38
C GLN A 215 -8.63 -22.10 -24.62
N ASP A 216 -7.47 -22.04 -25.28
CA ASP A 216 -6.68 -20.81 -25.45
C ASP A 216 -7.43 -19.61 -26.08
N GLY A 217 -8.26 -19.84 -27.07
CA GLY A 217 -9.02 -18.76 -27.74
C GLY A 217 -10.27 -18.33 -26.98
N PHE A 218 -10.93 -19.25 -26.32
CA PHE A 218 -12.17 -19.01 -25.57
C PHE A 218 -11.87 -18.34 -24.22
N GLU A 219 -10.81 -18.76 -23.57
CA GLU A 219 -10.31 -18.19 -22.33
C GLU A 219 -9.99 -16.71 -22.45
N ALA A 220 -9.21 -16.33 -23.47
CA ALA A 220 -8.86 -14.94 -23.73
C ALA A 220 -10.11 -14.08 -23.98
N LYS A 221 -11.11 -14.60 -24.66
CA LYS A 221 -12.36 -13.92 -24.97
C LYS A 221 -13.21 -13.73 -23.71
N ILE A 222 -13.33 -14.73 -22.86
CA ILE A 222 -14.03 -14.62 -21.57
C ILE A 222 -13.31 -13.62 -20.67
N GLN A 223 -12.00 -13.72 -20.58
CA GLN A 223 -11.20 -12.78 -19.75
C GLN A 223 -11.41 -11.32 -20.20
N ALA A 224 -11.38 -11.06 -21.50
CA ALA A 224 -11.64 -9.74 -22.05
C ALA A 224 -13.07 -9.25 -21.72
N GLN A 225 -14.07 -10.13 -21.77
CA GLN A 225 -15.45 -9.78 -21.42
C GLN A 225 -15.60 -9.50 -19.92
N ILE A 226 -14.93 -10.27 -19.06
CA ILE A 226 -14.93 -10.05 -17.62
C ILE A 226 -14.27 -8.70 -17.29
N GLU A 227 -13.13 -8.41 -17.86
CA GLU A 227 -12.42 -7.14 -17.66
C GLU A 227 -13.23 -5.94 -18.15
N ALA A 228 -13.88 -6.06 -19.31
CA ALA A 228 -14.76 -5.02 -19.84
C ALA A 228 -15.97 -4.79 -18.94
N ALA A 229 -16.62 -5.86 -18.45
CA ALA A 229 -17.74 -5.79 -17.53
C ALA A 229 -17.33 -5.17 -16.17
N ASP A 230 -16.17 -5.54 -15.66
CA ASP A 230 -15.63 -4.99 -14.43
C ASP A 230 -15.34 -3.50 -14.55
N LYS A 231 -14.75 -3.08 -15.67
CA LYS A 231 -14.48 -1.67 -15.92
C LYS A 231 -15.78 -0.85 -16.03
N ASP A 232 -16.78 -1.36 -16.75
CA ASP A 232 -18.08 -0.70 -16.88
C ASP A 232 -18.79 -0.59 -15.52
N PHE A 233 -18.78 -1.65 -14.73
CA PHE A 233 -19.35 -1.64 -13.38
C PHE A 233 -18.64 -0.66 -12.46
N ASP A 234 -17.31 -0.63 -12.50
CA ASP A 234 -16.50 0.30 -11.73
C ASP A 234 -16.83 1.77 -12.07
N GLN A 235 -16.99 2.07 -13.36
CA GLN A 235 -17.42 3.40 -13.80
C GLN A 235 -18.81 3.77 -13.29
N LYS A 236 -19.75 2.84 -13.34
CA LYS A 236 -21.11 3.04 -12.81
C LYS A 236 -21.12 3.24 -11.30
N VAL A 237 -20.32 2.47 -10.58
CA VAL A 237 -20.16 2.59 -9.14
C VAL A 237 -19.53 3.93 -8.75
N ASP A 238 -18.49 4.36 -9.45
CA ASP A 238 -17.84 5.64 -9.21
C ASP A 238 -18.82 6.81 -9.46
N LYS A 239 -19.66 6.71 -10.49
CA LYS A 239 -20.73 7.68 -10.76
C LYS A 239 -21.75 7.71 -9.64
N ILE A 240 -22.22 6.55 -9.17
CA ILE A 240 -23.16 6.46 -8.05
C ILE A 240 -22.56 7.07 -6.78
N LYS A 241 -21.29 6.78 -6.49
CA LYS A 241 -20.58 7.38 -5.36
C LYS A 241 -20.52 8.89 -5.45
N LYS A 242 -20.21 9.42 -6.63
CA LYS A 242 -20.15 10.86 -6.87
C LYS A 242 -21.53 11.49 -6.71
N ASP A 243 -22.57 10.95 -7.36
CA ASP A 243 -23.92 11.46 -7.28
C ASP A 243 -24.43 11.46 -5.85
N PHE A 244 -24.17 10.39 -5.11
CA PHE A 244 -24.54 10.27 -3.70
C PHE A 244 -23.80 11.31 -2.83
N ASN A 245 -22.52 11.50 -3.06
CA ASN A 245 -21.74 12.52 -2.38
C ASN A 245 -22.25 13.93 -2.67
N ASP A 246 -22.54 14.24 -3.93
CA ASP A 246 -23.07 15.54 -4.34
C ASP A 246 -24.44 15.82 -3.67
N GLN A 247 -25.31 14.81 -3.58
CA GLN A 247 -26.57 14.93 -2.89
C GLN A 247 -26.45 15.14 -1.39
N VAL A 248 -25.49 14.46 -0.75
CA VAL A 248 -25.20 14.65 0.67
C VAL A 248 -24.67 16.06 0.94
N GLU A 249 -23.76 16.56 0.10
CA GLU A 249 -23.23 17.92 0.24
C GLU A 249 -24.35 18.96 0.02
N LEU A 250 -25.29 18.73 -0.91
CA LEU A 250 -26.45 19.59 -1.10
C LEU A 250 -27.37 19.59 0.12
N ALA A 251 -27.66 18.41 0.68
CA ALA A 251 -28.46 18.29 1.89
C ALA A 251 -27.82 18.99 3.09
N LYS A 252 -26.51 18.87 3.23
CA LYS A 252 -25.70 19.54 4.25
C LYS A 252 -25.75 21.07 4.08
N ALA A 253 -25.60 21.55 2.84
CA ALA A 253 -25.70 22.98 2.54
C ALA A 253 -27.09 23.54 2.89
N ARG A 254 -28.17 22.81 2.59
CA ARG A 254 -29.55 23.18 2.97
C ARG A 254 -29.73 23.22 4.48
N ALA A 255 -29.19 22.25 5.21
CA ALA A 255 -29.24 22.23 6.66
C ALA A 255 -28.52 23.44 7.29
N GLU A 256 -27.37 23.82 6.75
CA GLU A 256 -26.63 25.02 7.17
C GLU A 256 -27.37 26.32 6.83
N GLU A 257 -28.03 26.38 5.67
CA GLU A 257 -28.88 27.51 5.28
C GLU A 257 -30.08 27.69 6.21
N VAL A 258 -30.80 26.62 6.52
CA VAL A 258 -31.91 26.62 7.49
C VAL A 258 -31.41 27.07 8.87
N LYS A 259 -30.27 26.60 9.30
CA LYS A 259 -29.64 27.03 10.55
C LYS A 259 -29.36 28.52 10.59
N ARG A 260 -28.84 29.10 9.49
CA ARG A 260 -28.61 30.54 9.37
C ARG A 260 -29.89 31.33 9.38
N GLU A 261 -30.90 30.93 8.61
CA GLU A 261 -32.21 31.58 8.57
C GLU A 261 -32.90 31.60 9.94
N LEU A 262 -32.82 30.48 10.67
CA LEU A 262 -33.35 30.38 12.04
C LEU A 262 -32.56 31.28 12.99
N SER A 263 -31.26 31.37 12.87
CA SER A 263 -30.41 32.25 13.66
C SER A 263 -30.75 33.72 13.41
N ASP A 264 -30.91 34.10 12.13
CA ASP A 264 -31.31 35.47 11.75
C ASP A 264 -32.69 35.84 12.24
N THR A 265 -33.63 34.87 12.16
CA THR A 265 -35.00 35.06 12.68
C THR A 265 -35.00 35.24 14.19
N ILE A 266 -34.19 34.47 14.90
CA ILE A 266 -33.99 34.64 16.37
C ILE A 266 -33.49 36.04 16.67
N ASN A 267 -32.43 36.47 15.99
CA ASN A 267 -31.81 37.77 16.23
C ASN A 267 -32.79 38.93 15.92
N GLN A 268 -33.55 38.84 14.83
CA GLN A 268 -34.59 39.83 14.51
C GLN A 268 -35.71 39.90 15.55
N ARG A 269 -36.16 38.75 16.04
CA ARG A 269 -37.18 38.71 17.09
C ARG A 269 -36.68 39.20 18.41
N PHE A 270 -35.42 38.92 18.75
CA PHE A 270 -34.76 39.43 19.95
C PHE A 270 -34.64 40.94 19.96
N ASN A 271 -34.39 41.56 18.81
CA ASN A 271 -34.28 43.01 18.68
C ASN A 271 -35.65 43.70 18.74
N SER A 272 -36.74 42.98 18.56
CA SER A 272 -38.11 43.54 18.51
C SER A 272 -38.93 43.32 19.79
N PHE A 273 -38.51 42.50 20.75
CA PHE A 273 -39.33 42.11 21.92
C PHE A 273 -38.55 42.19 23.22
N ASP A 274 -39.24 42.76 24.25
CA ASP A 274 -38.65 43.03 25.56
C ASP A 274 -39.38 42.28 26.71
N ASN A 275 -39.80 41.00 26.60
CA ASN A 275 -40.47 40.29 27.71
C ASN A 275 -40.51 38.77 27.60
N GLY A 276 -41.07 38.09 28.66
CA GLY A 276 -41.18 36.66 28.90
C GLY A 276 -41.53 35.73 27.72
N PRO A 277 -42.39 36.12 26.77
CA PRO A 277 -42.60 35.40 25.50
C PRO A 277 -41.34 35.22 24.67
N LEU A 278 -40.36 36.08 24.84
CA LEU A 278 -39.08 36.08 24.16
C LEU A 278 -38.18 34.90 24.55
N LYS A 279 -38.16 34.52 25.84
CA LYS A 279 -37.44 33.36 26.37
C LYS A 279 -37.95 32.05 25.74
N GLU A 280 -39.27 31.94 25.58
CA GLU A 280 -39.90 30.77 24.96
C GLU A 280 -39.61 30.69 23.45
N ALA A 281 -39.65 31.83 22.73
CA ALA A 281 -39.30 31.89 21.33
C ALA A 281 -37.82 31.55 21.09
N LYS A 282 -36.95 32.04 21.99
CA LYS A 282 -35.47 31.72 21.95
C LYS A 282 -35.27 30.22 22.15
N ARG A 283 -35.88 29.60 23.11
CA ARG A 283 -35.78 28.17 23.37
C ARG A 283 -36.22 27.32 22.18
N LYS A 284 -37.36 27.66 21.57
CA LYS A 284 -37.88 26.97 20.38
C LYS A 284 -36.97 27.13 19.17
N ALA A 285 -36.41 28.29 18.98
CA ALA A 285 -35.50 28.54 17.88
C ALA A 285 -34.15 27.87 18.04
N GLU A 286 -33.62 27.80 19.26
CA GLU A 286 -32.41 27.02 19.59
C GLU A 286 -32.66 25.50 19.38
N GLU A 287 -33.85 25.01 19.69
CA GLU A 287 -34.25 23.63 19.40
C GLU A 287 -34.31 23.38 17.89
N ALA A 288 -34.84 24.28 17.09
CA ALA A 288 -34.83 24.18 15.63
C ALA A 288 -33.44 24.19 15.03
N LEU A 289 -32.50 24.97 15.58
CA LEU A 289 -31.11 24.97 15.19
C LEU A 289 -30.43 23.62 15.49
N ARG A 290 -30.71 23.02 16.62
CA ARG A 290 -30.22 21.67 16.97
C ARG A 290 -30.77 20.62 16.02
N ASN A 291 -32.03 20.69 15.66
CA ASN A 291 -32.63 19.80 14.68
C ASN A 291 -32.02 19.93 13.28
N ALA A 292 -31.69 21.14 12.85
CA ALA A 292 -30.98 21.36 11.60
C ALA A 292 -29.56 20.76 11.63
N GLY A 293 -28.85 20.86 12.74
CA GLY A 293 -27.57 20.19 12.97
C GLY A 293 -27.69 18.66 12.95
N ALA A 294 -28.73 18.10 13.55
CA ALA A 294 -29.05 16.68 13.51
C ALA A 294 -29.35 16.20 12.09
N SER A 295 -30.05 16.99 11.28
CA SER A 295 -30.32 16.67 9.87
C SER A 295 -29.02 16.62 9.03
N SER A 296 -28.09 17.51 9.30
CA SER A 296 -26.74 17.47 8.67
C SER A 296 -25.98 16.19 9.06
N SER A 297 -26.04 15.79 10.31
CA SER A 297 -25.43 14.55 10.80
C SER A 297 -26.06 13.30 10.18
N LEU A 298 -27.40 13.30 10.03
CA LEU A 298 -28.12 12.23 9.35
C LEU A 298 -27.75 12.14 7.85
N ALA A 299 -27.55 13.26 7.18
CA ALA A 299 -27.10 13.28 5.79
C ALA A 299 -25.72 12.67 5.63
N GLN A 300 -24.79 12.95 6.54
CA GLN A 300 -23.47 12.32 6.55
C GLN A 300 -23.54 10.81 6.84
N GLU A 301 -24.38 10.39 7.76
CA GLU A 301 -24.59 8.97 8.04
C GLU A 301 -25.20 8.24 6.84
N SER A 302 -26.16 8.86 6.14
CA SER A 302 -26.73 8.33 4.90
C SER A 302 -25.66 8.17 3.80
N LYS A 303 -24.73 9.12 3.69
CA LYS A 303 -23.58 9.02 2.79
C LYS A 303 -22.72 7.80 3.13
N ARG A 304 -22.39 7.62 4.39
CA ARG A 304 -21.58 6.48 4.85
C ARG A 304 -22.26 5.15 4.53
N ILE A 305 -23.55 5.03 4.83
CA ILE A 305 -24.34 3.83 4.54
C ILE A 305 -24.42 3.56 3.03
N GLY A 306 -24.63 4.59 2.23
CA GLY A 306 -24.68 4.47 0.77
C GLY A 306 -23.37 4.00 0.17
N LEU A 307 -22.25 4.55 0.60
CA LEU A 307 -20.91 4.12 0.16
C LEU A 307 -20.62 2.68 0.59
N ASP A 308 -21.01 2.29 1.79
CA ASP A 308 -20.87 0.91 2.27
C ASP A 308 -21.71 -0.07 1.43
N SER A 309 -22.96 0.30 1.09
CA SER A 309 -23.84 -0.49 0.23
C SER A 309 -23.26 -0.68 -1.17
N VAL A 310 -22.65 0.37 -1.74
CA VAL A 310 -21.97 0.28 -3.04
C VAL A 310 -20.76 -0.66 -2.96
N ALA A 311 -19.98 -0.62 -1.90
CA ALA A 311 -18.85 -1.53 -1.69
C ALA A 311 -19.31 -3.00 -1.60
N ARG A 312 -20.44 -3.27 -0.95
CA ARG A 312 -21.05 -4.62 -0.89
C ARG A 312 -21.54 -5.10 -2.24
N LEU A 313 -22.12 -4.22 -3.06
CA LEU A 313 -22.51 -4.55 -4.43
C LEU A 313 -21.31 -4.90 -5.30
N GLU A 314 -20.22 -4.17 -5.17
CA GLU A 314 -18.97 -4.47 -5.89
C GLU A 314 -18.42 -5.86 -5.51
N ALA A 315 -18.40 -6.19 -4.22
CA ALA A 315 -17.97 -7.49 -3.72
C ALA A 315 -18.87 -8.62 -4.26
N PHE A 316 -20.18 -8.43 -4.24
CA PHE A 316 -21.15 -9.38 -4.79
C PHE A 316 -20.96 -9.60 -6.29
N LYS A 317 -20.75 -8.53 -7.06
CA LYS A 317 -20.46 -8.62 -8.49
C LYS A 317 -19.19 -9.42 -8.76
N SER A 318 -18.12 -9.18 -8.01
CA SER A 318 -16.87 -9.92 -8.13
C SER A 318 -17.07 -11.42 -7.90
N GLN A 319 -17.83 -11.80 -6.87
CA GLN A 319 -18.18 -13.18 -6.60
C GLN A 319 -19.03 -13.80 -7.73
N THR A 320 -20.02 -13.09 -8.23
CA THR A 320 -20.89 -13.53 -9.33
C THR A 320 -20.11 -13.73 -10.61
N THR A 321 -19.19 -12.80 -10.93
CA THR A 321 -18.33 -12.90 -12.11
C THR A 321 -17.41 -14.12 -12.02
N SER A 322 -16.82 -14.38 -10.87
CA SER A 322 -15.99 -15.55 -10.63
C SER A 322 -16.78 -16.87 -10.77
N ALA A 323 -17.99 -16.91 -10.24
CA ALA A 323 -18.89 -18.06 -10.35
C ALA A 323 -19.32 -18.31 -11.81
N GLN A 324 -19.67 -17.27 -12.58
CA GLN A 324 -19.98 -17.39 -14.01
C GLN A 324 -18.81 -17.91 -14.82
N THR A 325 -17.60 -17.45 -14.50
CA THR A 325 -16.37 -17.90 -15.15
C THR A 325 -16.12 -19.38 -14.88
N ALA A 326 -16.26 -19.82 -13.65
CA ALA A 326 -16.14 -21.24 -13.27
C ALA A 326 -17.19 -22.12 -13.96
N LEU A 327 -18.45 -21.69 -14.00
CA LEU A 327 -19.54 -22.41 -14.68
C LEU A 327 -19.32 -22.52 -16.19
N SER A 328 -18.80 -21.50 -16.84
CA SER A 328 -18.46 -21.54 -18.26
C SER A 328 -17.36 -22.54 -18.55
N GLY A 329 -16.34 -22.61 -17.69
CA GLY A 329 -15.28 -23.61 -17.76
C GLY A 329 -15.80 -25.04 -17.58
N ASP A 330 -16.64 -25.27 -16.60
CA ASP A 330 -17.28 -26.58 -16.34
C ASP A 330 -18.19 -27.03 -17.51
N LEU A 331 -18.96 -26.10 -18.06
CA LEU A 331 -19.82 -26.36 -19.20
C LEU A 331 -19.02 -26.78 -20.44
N ASP A 332 -17.89 -26.14 -20.69
CA ASP A 332 -16.99 -26.48 -21.80
C ASP A 332 -16.28 -27.81 -21.58
N ALA A 333 -15.96 -28.17 -20.35
CA ALA A 333 -15.40 -29.47 -20.00
C ALA A 333 -16.43 -30.62 -20.22
N LEU A 334 -17.73 -30.37 -20.02
CA LEU A 334 -18.79 -31.34 -20.24
C LEU A 334 -19.16 -31.56 -21.72
N LYS A 335 -18.85 -30.57 -22.59
CA LYS A 335 -19.12 -30.65 -24.04
C LYS A 335 -18.07 -31.46 -24.82
N ARG A 336 -16.98 -31.85 -24.18
CA ARG A 336 -15.92 -32.71 -24.73
C ARG A 336 -16.12 -34.16 -24.29
#